data_63041755d392cd3c93f7dd94b9b25a0c
#
_entry.id   63041755d392cd3c93f7dd94b9b25a0c
#
_cell.length_a   1.000
_cell.length_b   1.000
_cell.length_c   1.000
_cell.angle_alpha   90.00
_cell.angle_beta   90.00
_cell.angle_gamma   90.00
#
_symmetry.space_group_name_H-M   'P 1'
#
loop_
_entity.id
_entity.type
_entity.pdbx_description
1 polymer ?
#
loop_
_entity_poly.entity_id
_entity_poly.type
_entity_poly.pdbx_seq_one_letter_code
_entity_poly.pdbx_strand_id
1 'polypeptide(L)'
;MIAKSYIKSTLKELDKLYNNASSQKKAIYFSKLAVIELCGWIEETLDDIIIKHGNRNLKTSINKTFCKENIVIPNYGFHYVKNIRPMLLKLLGLIQLEVFEQELEKTAQITLLKSNLGSLKIIRNEAAHTHLKGVTRRYNAPSRTLGDFNRISEILERFDSELRK
;
A
#
# COMPACT_ATOMS: atom_id res chain seq x y z
N MET A 1 6.80 -13.82 1.96
CA MET A 1 6.84 -13.42 0.53
C MET A 1 5.58 -12.62 0.24
N ILE A 2 5.70 -11.47 -0.42
CA ILE A 2 4.59 -10.61 -0.82
C ILE A 2 3.96 -11.17 -2.10
N ALA A 3 2.62 -11.31 -2.13
CA ALA A 3 1.90 -11.77 -3.32
C ALA A 3 1.77 -10.62 -4.33
N LYS A 4 2.37 -10.77 -5.52
CA LYS A 4 2.46 -9.72 -6.55
C LYS A 4 1.78 -10.08 -7.89
N SER A 5 1.58 -11.37 -8.15
CA SER A 5 1.16 -11.84 -9.48
C SER A 5 -0.23 -11.34 -9.85
N TYR A 6 -1.16 -11.38 -8.92
CA TYR A 6 -2.56 -11.02 -9.15
C TYR A 6 -2.69 -9.53 -9.47
N ILE A 7 -2.21 -8.65 -8.60
CA ILE A 7 -2.29 -7.19 -8.84
C ILE A 7 -1.56 -6.78 -10.12
N LYS A 8 -0.40 -7.39 -10.41
CA LYS A 8 0.34 -7.12 -11.65
C LYS A 8 -0.48 -7.50 -12.89
N SER A 9 -1.21 -8.61 -12.83
CA SER A 9 -2.13 -9.02 -13.90
C SER A 9 -3.27 -8.03 -14.06
N THR A 10 -3.93 -7.66 -12.97
CA THR A 10 -5.03 -6.68 -12.95
C THR A 10 -4.61 -5.34 -13.56
N LEU A 11 -3.45 -4.80 -13.15
CA LEU A 11 -2.96 -3.53 -13.70
C LEU A 11 -2.64 -3.61 -15.20
N LYS A 12 -2.10 -4.73 -15.69
CA LYS A 12 -1.87 -4.96 -17.12
C LYS A 12 -3.16 -5.06 -17.91
N GLU A 13 -4.17 -5.70 -17.35
CA GLU A 13 -5.50 -5.80 -17.98
C GLU A 13 -6.15 -4.42 -18.07
N LEU A 14 -6.11 -3.64 -17.00
CA LEU A 14 -6.63 -2.27 -16.98
C LEU A 14 -5.90 -1.36 -17.97
N ASP A 15 -4.60 -1.54 -18.16
CA ASP A 15 -3.83 -0.80 -19.18
C ASP A 15 -4.27 -1.18 -20.60
N LYS A 16 -4.50 -2.47 -20.85
CA LYS A 16 -5.07 -2.94 -22.15
C LYS A 16 -6.46 -2.35 -22.39
N LEU A 17 -7.34 -2.37 -21.38
CA LEU A 17 -8.69 -1.81 -21.49
C LEU A 17 -8.66 -0.28 -21.68
N TYR A 18 -7.75 0.41 -21.04
CA TYR A 18 -7.52 1.84 -21.21
C TYR A 18 -7.14 2.17 -22.67
N ASN A 19 -6.17 1.45 -23.22
CA ASN A 19 -5.69 1.68 -24.60
C ASN A 19 -6.75 1.35 -25.65
N ASN A 20 -7.69 0.44 -25.38
CA ASN A 20 -8.79 0.05 -26.25
C ASN A 20 -10.12 0.75 -25.90
N ALA A 21 -10.10 1.77 -25.04
CA ALA A 21 -11.31 2.41 -24.58
C ALA A 21 -12.05 3.14 -25.70
N SER A 22 -13.34 2.84 -25.88
CA SER A 22 -14.19 3.45 -26.92
C SER A 22 -14.54 4.93 -26.66
N SER A 23 -14.16 5.47 -25.49
CA SER A 23 -14.35 6.89 -25.14
C SER A 23 -13.37 7.33 -24.07
N GLN A 24 -13.08 8.63 -24.05
CA GLN A 24 -12.25 9.24 -23.00
C GLN A 24 -12.80 9.00 -21.58
N LYS A 25 -14.13 9.00 -21.43
CA LYS A 25 -14.77 8.70 -20.15
C LYS A 25 -14.46 7.30 -19.66
N LYS A 26 -14.48 6.29 -20.53
CA LYS A 26 -14.09 4.90 -20.18
C LYS A 26 -12.62 4.80 -19.84
N ALA A 27 -11.74 5.46 -20.60
CA ALA A 27 -10.31 5.51 -20.28
C ALA A 27 -10.05 6.07 -18.88
N ILE A 28 -10.74 7.15 -18.49
CA ILE A 28 -10.64 7.72 -17.15
C ILE A 28 -11.10 6.73 -16.07
N TYR A 29 -12.16 5.96 -16.32
CA TYR A 29 -12.61 4.94 -15.36
C TYR A 29 -11.56 3.85 -15.13
N PHE A 30 -10.90 3.37 -16.19
CA PHE A 30 -9.83 2.40 -16.06
C PHE A 30 -8.60 2.96 -15.33
N SER A 31 -8.26 4.22 -15.56
CA SER A 31 -7.21 4.91 -14.80
C SER A 31 -7.53 5.02 -13.30
N LYS A 32 -8.75 5.41 -12.96
CA LYS A 32 -9.21 5.48 -11.57
C LYS A 32 -9.17 4.12 -10.89
N LEU A 33 -9.69 3.09 -11.58
CA LEU A 33 -9.72 1.73 -11.06
C LEU A 33 -8.31 1.20 -10.81
N ALA A 34 -7.36 1.43 -11.71
CA ALA A 34 -5.97 1.02 -11.53
C ALA A 34 -5.34 1.59 -10.25
N VAL A 35 -5.60 2.87 -9.94
CA VAL A 35 -5.13 3.50 -8.71
C VAL A 35 -5.79 2.88 -7.47
N ILE A 36 -7.10 2.63 -7.52
CA ILE A 36 -7.85 2.04 -6.40
C ILE A 36 -7.34 0.63 -6.11
N GLU A 37 -7.18 -0.21 -7.14
CA GLU A 37 -6.66 -1.57 -7.02
C GLU A 37 -5.24 -1.60 -6.45
N LEU A 38 -4.34 -0.73 -6.95
CA LEU A 38 -2.99 -0.62 -6.40
C LEU A 38 -3.01 -0.24 -4.92
N CYS A 39 -3.83 0.72 -4.54
CA CYS A 39 -3.89 1.19 -3.15
C CYS A 39 -4.51 0.14 -2.22
N GLY A 40 -5.52 -0.61 -2.66
CA GLY A 40 -6.08 -1.76 -1.93
C GLY A 40 -5.02 -2.83 -1.70
N TRP A 41 -4.27 -3.20 -2.73
CA TRP A 41 -3.16 -4.15 -2.61
C TRP A 41 -2.07 -3.68 -1.64
N ILE A 42 -1.74 -2.38 -1.62
CA ILE A 42 -0.76 -1.82 -0.67
C ILE A 42 -1.26 -1.97 0.76
N GLU A 43 -2.52 -1.61 1.01
CA GLU A 43 -3.15 -1.69 2.33
C GLU A 43 -3.13 -3.14 2.84
N GLU A 44 -3.66 -4.08 2.07
CA GLU A 44 -3.64 -5.51 2.40
C GLU A 44 -2.22 -6.06 2.61
N THR A 45 -1.26 -5.64 1.78
CA THR A 45 0.14 -6.11 1.88
C THR A 45 0.77 -5.64 3.19
N LEU A 46 0.57 -4.39 3.59
CA LEU A 46 1.10 -3.84 4.84
C LEU A 46 0.46 -4.52 6.06
N ASP A 47 -0.84 -4.72 6.04
CA ASP A 47 -1.57 -5.45 7.08
C ASP A 47 -1.05 -6.89 7.22
N ASP A 48 -0.88 -7.58 6.11
CA ASP A 48 -0.31 -8.93 6.03
C ASP A 48 1.12 -9.00 6.60
N ILE A 49 1.97 -8.03 6.30
CA ILE A 49 3.35 -7.95 6.83
C ILE A 49 3.31 -7.85 8.36
N ILE A 50 2.45 -6.97 8.90
CA ILE A 50 2.33 -6.75 10.35
C ILE A 50 1.75 -7.98 11.05
N ILE A 51 0.69 -8.60 10.50
CA ILE A 51 0.10 -9.85 11.02
C ILE A 51 1.13 -10.98 11.01
N LYS A 52 1.88 -11.14 9.91
CA LYS A 52 2.91 -12.18 9.79
C LYS A 52 4.05 -11.96 10.79
N HIS A 53 4.45 -10.71 11.03
CA HIS A 53 5.43 -10.40 12.07
C HIS A 53 4.89 -10.76 13.46
N GLY A 54 3.67 -10.35 13.79
CA GLY A 54 3.01 -10.73 15.05
C GLY A 54 2.91 -12.24 15.22
N ASN A 55 2.48 -12.97 14.21
CA ASN A 55 2.35 -14.44 14.26
C ASN A 55 3.67 -15.18 14.49
N ARG A 56 4.80 -14.64 14.01
CA ARG A 56 6.13 -15.21 14.21
C ARG A 56 6.66 -14.98 15.63
N ASN A 57 6.43 -13.81 16.17
CA ASN A 57 7.09 -13.37 17.40
C ASN A 57 6.21 -13.55 18.65
N LEU A 58 4.90 -13.41 18.54
CA LEU A 58 3.97 -13.65 19.64
C LEU A 58 3.80 -15.17 19.87
N LYS A 59 3.79 -15.59 21.14
CA LYS A 59 3.72 -17.01 21.51
C LYS A 59 2.28 -17.48 21.74
N THR A 60 1.47 -16.66 22.42
CA THR A 60 0.11 -17.05 22.81
C THR A 60 -0.91 -16.72 21.71
N SER A 61 -1.92 -17.57 21.56
CA SER A 61 -3.00 -17.35 20.60
C SER A 61 -3.79 -16.06 20.90
N ILE A 62 -3.98 -15.75 22.18
CA ILE A 62 -4.68 -14.52 22.59
C ILE A 62 -3.97 -13.26 22.09
N ASN A 63 -2.63 -13.21 22.15
CA ASN A 63 -1.87 -12.08 21.66
C ASN A 63 -1.84 -12.02 20.12
N LYS A 64 -1.83 -13.16 19.44
CA LYS A 64 -1.95 -13.21 17.97
C LYS A 64 -3.31 -12.72 17.50
N THR A 65 -4.38 -13.13 18.17
CA THR A 65 -5.73 -12.63 17.92
C THR A 65 -5.81 -11.13 18.20
N PHE A 66 -5.27 -10.67 19.32
CA PHE A 66 -5.23 -9.23 19.64
C PHE A 66 -4.49 -8.42 18.58
N CYS A 67 -3.35 -8.91 18.07
CA CYS A 67 -2.62 -8.26 16.99
C CYS A 67 -3.51 -8.07 15.76
N LYS A 68 -4.20 -9.11 15.33
CA LYS A 68 -5.08 -9.07 14.17
C LYS A 68 -6.31 -8.19 14.40
N GLU A 69 -7.09 -8.46 15.47
CA GLU A 69 -8.43 -7.90 15.66
C GLU A 69 -8.41 -6.48 16.28
N ASN A 70 -7.38 -6.13 17.07
CA ASN A 70 -7.34 -4.87 17.82
C ASN A 70 -6.24 -3.91 17.33
N ILE A 71 -5.24 -4.40 16.57
CA ILE A 71 -4.19 -3.54 16.02
C ILE A 71 -4.40 -3.32 14.53
N VAL A 72 -4.59 -4.40 13.74
CA VAL A 72 -4.62 -4.31 12.28
C VAL A 72 -6.02 -4.01 11.76
N ILE A 73 -7.01 -4.87 12.02
CA ILE A 73 -8.37 -4.72 11.45
C ILE A 73 -9.01 -3.34 11.68
N PRO A 74 -8.88 -2.69 12.86
CA PRO A 74 -9.48 -1.37 13.07
C PRO A 74 -8.75 -0.22 12.37
N ASN A 75 -7.63 -0.52 11.71
CA ASN A 75 -6.80 0.50 11.06
C ASN A 75 -7.11 0.55 9.57
N TYR A 76 -7.77 1.63 9.13
CA TYR A 76 -8.14 1.83 7.73
C TYR A 76 -7.17 2.77 7.04
N GLY A 77 -6.45 2.25 6.05
CA GLY A 77 -5.55 3.02 5.20
C GLY A 77 -4.07 2.67 5.38
N PHE A 78 -3.25 3.24 4.51
CA PHE A 78 -1.83 2.89 4.38
C PHE A 78 -0.88 4.08 4.57
N HIS A 79 -1.33 5.21 5.12
CA HIS A 79 -0.44 6.35 5.38
C HIS A 79 0.54 6.01 6.52
N TYR A 80 1.86 6.14 6.27
CA TYR A 80 2.87 5.69 7.23
C TYR A 80 2.64 6.23 8.64
N VAL A 81 2.63 7.55 8.81
CA VAL A 81 2.55 8.19 10.14
C VAL A 81 1.21 7.95 10.82
N LYS A 82 0.10 7.92 10.06
CA LYS A 82 -1.25 7.82 10.62
C LYS A 82 -1.73 6.40 10.84
N ASN A 83 -1.24 5.45 10.03
CA ASN A 83 -1.72 4.08 10.01
C ASN A 83 -0.63 3.09 10.41
N ILE A 84 0.46 3.02 9.63
CA ILE A 84 1.46 1.95 9.76
C ILE A 84 2.29 2.11 11.04
N ARG A 85 2.82 3.31 11.28
CA ARG A 85 3.63 3.59 12.47
C ARG A 85 2.90 3.31 13.79
N PRO A 86 1.62 3.69 14.00
CA PRO A 86 0.86 3.31 15.19
C PRO A 86 0.67 1.81 15.37
N MET A 87 0.48 1.03 14.30
CA MET A 87 0.41 -0.43 14.39
C MET A 87 1.75 -1.02 14.84
N LEU A 88 2.84 -0.57 14.22
CA LEU A 88 4.19 -0.99 14.60
C LEU A 88 4.52 -0.59 16.05
N LEU A 89 4.15 0.62 16.47
CA LEU A 89 4.37 1.08 17.84
C LEU A 89 3.68 0.18 18.88
N LYS A 90 2.45 -0.26 18.60
CA LYS A 90 1.72 -1.19 19.47
C LYS A 90 2.34 -2.59 19.50
N LEU A 91 2.99 -3.00 18.41
CA LEU A 91 3.54 -4.35 18.28
C LEU A 91 5.01 -4.44 18.76
N LEU A 92 5.84 -3.45 18.43
CA LEU A 92 7.27 -3.42 18.71
C LEU A 92 7.63 -2.67 19.99
N GLY A 93 6.79 -1.71 20.39
CA GLY A 93 7.16 -0.68 21.35
C GLY A 93 8.06 0.40 20.73
N LEU A 94 8.21 1.53 21.44
CA LEU A 94 8.87 2.72 20.90
C LEU A 94 10.36 2.50 20.59
N ILE A 95 11.07 1.78 21.46
CA ILE A 95 12.52 1.57 21.32
C ILE A 95 12.82 0.74 20.06
N GLN A 96 12.15 -0.38 19.89
CA GLN A 96 12.38 -1.25 18.74
C GLN A 96 11.89 -0.59 17.43
N LEU A 97 10.80 0.18 17.49
CA LEU A 97 10.33 0.95 16.34
C LEU A 97 11.37 2.00 15.90
N GLU A 98 12.01 2.70 16.86
CA GLU A 98 13.06 3.66 16.52
C GLU A 98 14.26 2.99 15.85
N VAL A 99 14.73 1.87 16.38
CA VAL A 99 15.81 1.08 15.76
C VAL A 99 15.42 0.65 14.34
N PHE A 100 14.22 0.13 14.15
CA PHE A 100 13.71 -0.28 12.84
C PHE A 100 13.64 0.90 11.85
N GLU A 101 13.13 2.06 12.29
CA GLU A 101 13.07 3.28 11.45
C GLU A 101 14.49 3.76 11.07
N GLN A 102 15.45 3.71 12.00
CA GLN A 102 16.85 4.09 11.75
C GLN A 102 17.53 3.16 10.74
N GLU A 103 17.32 1.84 10.82
CA GLU A 103 17.89 0.88 9.86
C GLU A 103 17.35 1.14 8.43
N LEU A 104 16.07 1.38 8.28
CA LEU A 104 15.49 1.74 7.00
C LEU A 104 15.97 3.11 6.48
N GLU A 105 16.26 4.06 7.37
CA GLU A 105 16.74 5.39 6.96
C GLU A 105 18.19 5.36 6.45
N LYS A 106 19.04 4.43 6.89
CA LYS A 106 20.41 4.26 6.35
C LYS A 106 20.44 4.14 4.82
N THR A 107 19.38 3.64 4.24
CA THR A 107 19.21 3.47 2.78
C THR A 107 18.07 4.33 2.23
N ALA A 108 17.64 5.36 2.95
CA ALA A 108 16.53 6.26 2.63
C ALA A 108 15.18 5.55 2.37
N GLN A 109 15.03 4.27 2.79
CA GLN A 109 13.82 3.48 2.49
C GLN A 109 12.60 4.00 3.23
N ILE A 110 12.75 4.46 4.48
CA ILE A 110 11.62 5.02 5.24
C ILE A 110 11.12 6.34 4.62
N THR A 111 12.04 7.18 4.15
CA THR A 111 11.71 8.42 3.45
C THR A 111 11.01 8.13 2.12
N LEU A 112 11.50 7.18 1.33
CA LEU A 112 10.86 6.74 0.09
C LEU A 112 9.47 6.14 0.35
N LEU A 113 9.32 5.31 1.38
CA LEU A 113 8.04 4.74 1.78
C LEU A 113 7.02 5.83 2.12
N LYS A 114 7.39 6.75 3.02
CA LYS A 114 6.53 7.88 3.44
C LYS A 114 6.06 8.72 2.24
N SER A 115 6.98 9.06 1.34
CA SER A 115 6.70 9.88 0.14
C SER A 115 5.75 9.15 -0.82
N ASN A 116 6.03 7.88 -1.15
CA ASN A 116 5.21 7.12 -2.09
C ASN A 116 3.80 6.88 -1.53
N LEU A 117 3.68 6.44 -0.27
CA LEU A 117 2.38 6.21 0.36
C LEU A 117 1.57 7.50 0.49
N GLY A 118 2.22 8.63 0.81
CA GLY A 118 1.58 9.94 0.88
C GLY A 118 1.01 10.38 -0.47
N SER A 119 1.80 10.27 -1.54
CA SER A 119 1.38 10.62 -2.90
C SER A 119 0.24 9.73 -3.39
N LEU A 120 0.35 8.42 -3.22
CA LEU A 120 -0.68 7.46 -3.63
C LEU A 120 -1.99 7.67 -2.86
N LYS A 121 -1.93 8.01 -1.56
CA LYS A 121 -3.12 8.34 -0.78
C LYS A 121 -3.89 9.53 -1.37
N ILE A 122 -3.21 10.59 -1.77
CA ILE A 122 -3.84 11.76 -2.39
C ILE A 122 -4.55 11.35 -3.68
N ILE A 123 -3.86 10.64 -4.57
CA ILE A 123 -4.41 10.19 -5.85
C ILE A 123 -5.59 9.22 -5.65
N ARG A 124 -5.50 8.31 -4.68
CA ARG A 124 -6.58 7.37 -4.33
C ARG A 124 -7.84 8.10 -3.85
N ASN A 125 -7.66 9.07 -2.95
CA ASN A 125 -8.79 9.84 -2.44
C ASN A 125 -9.48 10.64 -3.58
N GLU A 126 -8.71 11.22 -4.46
CA GLU A 126 -9.25 11.86 -5.66
C GLU A 126 -9.98 10.85 -6.56
N ALA A 127 -9.40 9.68 -6.81
CA ALA A 127 -10.02 8.63 -7.62
C ALA A 127 -11.33 8.13 -7.01
N ALA A 128 -11.38 7.92 -5.70
CA ALA A 128 -12.54 7.37 -5.00
C ALA A 128 -13.69 8.39 -4.84
N HIS A 129 -13.37 9.67 -4.54
CA HIS A 129 -14.37 10.63 -4.12
C HIS A 129 -14.76 11.67 -5.19
N THR A 130 -14.12 11.69 -6.36
CA THR A 130 -14.43 12.63 -7.42
C THR A 130 -15.48 12.07 -8.38
N HIS A 131 -16.67 12.69 -8.41
CA HIS A 131 -17.65 12.43 -9.45
C HIS A 131 -17.24 13.11 -10.75
N LEU A 132 -17.24 12.36 -11.87
CA LEU A 132 -16.90 12.87 -13.19
C LEU A 132 -18.11 13.59 -13.80
N LYS A 133 -18.20 14.89 -13.60
CA LYS A 133 -19.08 15.78 -14.40
C LYS A 133 -18.27 16.28 -15.59
N GLY A 134 -18.47 15.68 -16.76
CA GLY A 134 -17.69 16.03 -17.95
C GLY A 134 -16.24 15.49 -17.89
N VAL A 135 -15.39 15.91 -18.82
CA VAL A 135 -14.03 15.40 -19.01
C VAL A 135 -13.01 16.44 -18.52
N THR A 136 -13.10 16.84 -17.26
CA THR A 136 -12.26 17.93 -16.76
C THR A 136 -11.03 17.45 -15.98
N ARG A 137 -11.02 16.23 -15.46
CA ARG A 137 -9.90 15.70 -14.66
C ARG A 137 -9.17 14.58 -15.36
N ARG A 138 -7.86 14.74 -15.54
CA ARG A 138 -6.98 13.71 -16.11
C ARG A 138 -6.35 12.89 -14.99
N TYR A 139 -6.47 11.57 -15.09
CA TYR A 139 -5.70 10.62 -14.29
C TYR A 139 -4.58 10.04 -15.15
N ASN A 140 -3.48 9.68 -14.53
CA ASN A 140 -2.41 8.98 -15.23
C ASN A 140 -2.91 7.67 -15.83
N ALA A 141 -2.37 7.28 -16.99
CA ALA A 141 -2.67 5.98 -17.58
C ALA A 141 -2.30 4.82 -16.64
N PRO A 142 -2.97 3.67 -16.70
CA PRO A 142 -2.67 2.50 -15.86
C PRO A 142 -1.24 1.99 -16.00
N SER A 143 -0.57 2.22 -17.14
CA SER A 143 0.87 1.96 -17.33
C SER A 143 1.73 2.73 -16.33
N ARG A 144 1.38 3.97 -15.97
CA ARG A 144 2.05 4.73 -14.92
C ARG A 144 1.83 4.10 -13.54
N THR A 145 0.59 3.67 -13.26
CA THR A 145 0.24 2.96 -12.02
C THR A 145 0.99 1.63 -11.90
N LEU A 146 1.23 0.94 -13.01
CA LEU A 146 2.08 -0.26 -13.06
C LEU A 146 3.55 0.07 -12.73
N GLY A 147 4.05 1.22 -13.15
CA GLY A 147 5.38 1.74 -12.75
C GLY A 147 5.45 2.03 -11.25
N ASP A 148 4.40 2.64 -10.69
CA ASP A 148 4.29 2.90 -9.24
C ASP A 148 4.21 1.59 -8.44
N PHE A 149 3.47 0.57 -8.94
CA PHE A 149 3.44 -0.78 -8.37
C PHE A 149 4.85 -1.41 -8.31
N ASN A 150 5.63 -1.36 -9.38
CA ASN A 150 6.97 -1.94 -9.38
C ASN A 150 7.84 -1.28 -8.30
N ARG A 151 7.83 0.05 -8.23
CA ARG A 151 8.60 0.82 -7.24
C ARG A 151 8.17 0.52 -5.81
N ILE A 152 6.87 0.59 -5.51
CA ILE A 152 6.38 0.37 -4.14
C ILE A 152 6.57 -1.09 -3.70
N SER A 153 6.46 -2.05 -4.61
CA SER A 153 6.67 -3.47 -4.27
C SER A 153 8.10 -3.75 -3.80
N GLU A 154 9.10 -3.11 -4.38
CA GLU A 154 10.51 -3.22 -3.94
C GLU A 154 10.70 -2.59 -2.54
N ILE A 155 10.07 -1.43 -2.30
CA ILE A 155 10.13 -0.77 -0.99
C ILE A 155 9.47 -1.64 0.08
N LEU A 156 8.31 -2.24 -0.22
CA LEU A 156 7.59 -3.12 0.73
C LEU A 156 8.36 -4.42 0.99
N GLU A 157 9.07 -4.96 0.01
CA GLU A 157 9.94 -6.13 0.23
C GLU A 157 11.09 -5.83 1.17
N ARG A 158 11.71 -4.67 1.05
CA ARG A 158 12.76 -4.21 1.98
C ARG A 158 12.20 -3.96 3.37
N PHE A 159 11.03 -3.34 3.47
CA PHE A 159 10.31 -3.13 4.73
C PHE A 159 10.00 -4.46 5.43
N ASP A 160 9.43 -5.45 4.72
CA ASP A 160 9.18 -6.80 5.26
C ASP A 160 10.48 -7.51 5.66
N SER A 161 11.54 -7.37 4.87
CA SER A 161 12.85 -7.98 5.16
C SER A 161 13.47 -7.41 6.43
N GLU A 162 13.41 -6.08 6.62
CA GLU A 162 13.94 -5.43 7.82
C GLU A 162 13.14 -5.81 9.06
N LEU A 163 11.82 -5.85 8.95
CA LEU A 163 10.93 -6.23 10.06
C LEU A 163 11.12 -7.70 10.49
N ARG A 164 11.79 -8.53 9.70
CA ARG A 164 12.11 -9.94 10.03
C ARG A 164 13.40 -10.12 10.83
N LYS A 165 14.28 -9.17 10.84
CA LYS A 165 15.52 -9.21 11.60
C LYS A 165 15.25 -9.04 13.09
#